data_9855df25c89d968134f715bb7356122f
#
_entry.id   9855df25c89d968134f715bb7356122f
#
_cell.length_a   1.000
_cell.length_b   1.000
_cell.length_c   1.000
_cell.angle_alpha   90.00
_cell.angle_beta   90.00
_cell.angle_gamma   90.00
#
_symmetry.space_group_name_H-M   'P 1'
#
loop_
_entity.id
_entity.type
_entity.pdbx_description
1 polymer ?
#
loop_
_entity_poly.entity_id
_entity_poly.type
_entity_poly.pdbx_seq_one_letter_code
_entity_poly.pdbx_strand_id
1 'polypeptide(L)'
;SNLNPENMFNFIVSAFQRHTLRKLPSLNKKKYHSLEDARSVAIVFNSQESEIAEAIGILDKELKKFGISYKGLGISFTKDETTNSKLDHYPYIVQILKKETNWLSIPTIEQAENFYKGEYDILFDLSLQPSFAIEYSIKRCKCGMIVGYCPEREEMYDLCIKGGEGKTEARPSLAEYVKQSIQYLTIIKSK
;
A
#
# COMPACT_ATOMS: atom_id res chain seq x y z
N SER A 1 -7.90 -12.83 36.03
CA SER A 1 -8.29 -11.94 34.93
C SER A 1 -8.72 -12.80 33.74
N ASN A 2 -10.03 -12.93 33.56
CA ASN A 2 -10.58 -13.70 32.45
C ASN A 2 -10.34 -12.91 31.15
N LEU A 3 -9.36 -13.33 30.35
CA LEU A 3 -9.22 -12.87 28.99
C LEU A 3 -10.47 -13.33 28.21
N ASN A 4 -11.22 -12.37 27.67
CA ASN A 4 -12.34 -12.64 26.79
C ASN A 4 -11.86 -13.52 25.62
N PRO A 5 -12.56 -14.59 25.22
CA PRO A 5 -12.19 -15.47 24.11
C PRO A 5 -11.87 -14.72 22.82
N GLU A 6 -12.56 -13.64 22.52
CA GLU A 6 -12.27 -12.79 21.35
C GLU A 6 -10.90 -12.13 21.44
N ASN A 7 -10.52 -11.62 22.61
CA ASN A 7 -9.21 -11.00 22.82
C ASN A 7 -8.08 -12.02 22.70
N MET A 8 -8.31 -13.24 23.18
CA MET A 8 -7.34 -14.33 23.05
C MET A 8 -7.17 -14.76 21.60
N PHE A 9 -8.25 -14.88 20.84
CA PHE A 9 -8.21 -15.19 19.41
C PHE A 9 -7.45 -14.11 18.62
N ASN A 10 -7.77 -12.84 18.86
CA ASN A 10 -7.09 -11.72 18.21
C ASN A 10 -5.58 -11.69 18.54
N PHE A 11 -5.21 -12.02 19.76
CA PHE A 11 -3.80 -12.13 20.14
C PHE A 11 -3.08 -13.25 19.38
N ILE A 12 -3.72 -14.41 19.24
CA ILE A 12 -3.18 -15.55 18.48
C ILE A 12 -3.01 -15.17 17.00
N VAL A 13 -4.04 -14.58 16.39
CA VAL A 13 -3.98 -14.11 15.00
C VAL A 13 -2.83 -13.14 14.80
N SER A 14 -2.70 -12.15 15.68
CA SER A 14 -1.61 -11.15 15.59
C SER A 14 -0.22 -11.78 15.74
N ALA A 15 -0.07 -12.81 16.59
CA ALA A 15 1.19 -13.52 16.74
C ALA A 15 1.57 -14.29 15.47
N PHE A 16 0.61 -14.98 14.84
CA PHE A 16 0.83 -15.68 13.58
C PHE A 16 1.09 -14.72 12.42
N GLN A 17 0.40 -13.59 12.36
CA GLN A 17 0.65 -12.55 11.38
C GLN A 17 2.07 -12.00 11.47
N ARG A 18 2.55 -11.65 12.67
CA ARG A 18 3.94 -11.21 12.89
C ARG A 18 4.95 -12.27 12.50
N HIS A 19 4.70 -13.53 12.85
CA HIS A 19 5.56 -14.63 12.46
C HIS A 19 5.64 -14.79 10.94
N THR A 20 4.50 -14.70 10.25
CA THR A 20 4.43 -14.75 8.78
C THR A 20 5.26 -13.63 8.16
N LEU A 21 5.11 -12.38 8.62
CA LEU A 21 5.88 -11.25 8.10
C LEU A 21 7.39 -11.43 8.29
N ARG A 22 7.83 -11.96 9.43
CA ARG A 22 9.26 -12.19 9.70
C ARG A 22 9.88 -13.24 8.79
N LYS A 23 9.10 -14.21 8.32
CA LYS A 23 9.58 -15.26 7.41
C LYS A 23 9.66 -14.83 5.95
N LEU A 24 8.97 -13.77 5.57
CA LEU A 24 9.01 -13.27 4.20
C LEU A 24 10.36 -12.60 3.92
N PRO A 25 11.07 -13.00 2.85
CA PRO A 25 12.28 -12.30 2.44
C PRO A 25 11.94 -10.90 1.94
N SER A 26 12.87 -9.96 2.12
CA SER A 26 12.74 -8.66 1.47
C SER A 26 12.99 -8.79 -0.03
N LEU A 27 12.05 -8.35 -0.85
CA LEU A 27 12.16 -8.30 -2.31
C LEU A 27 12.38 -6.86 -2.81
N ASN A 28 12.58 -5.92 -1.90
CA ASN A 28 12.93 -4.54 -2.19
C ASN A 28 14.42 -4.44 -2.56
N LYS A 29 14.69 -3.96 -3.76
CA LYS A 29 16.07 -3.82 -4.30
C LYS A 29 16.79 -2.58 -3.76
N LYS A 30 16.09 -1.68 -3.07
CA LYS A 30 16.60 -0.39 -2.57
C LYS A 30 17.30 0.44 -3.67
N LYS A 31 16.70 0.45 -4.85
CA LYS A 31 17.11 1.23 -5.99
C LYS A 31 16.16 2.41 -6.15
N TYR A 32 16.67 3.62 -5.97
CA TYR A 32 15.87 4.84 -6.08
C TYR A 32 15.54 5.15 -7.53
N HIS A 33 14.27 5.49 -7.75
CA HIS A 33 13.73 5.91 -9.03
C HIS A 33 13.05 7.27 -8.88
N SER A 34 13.26 8.16 -9.86
CA SER A 34 12.41 9.33 -10.05
C SER A 34 11.19 8.98 -10.91
N LEU A 35 10.22 9.88 -11.00
CA LEU A 35 9.12 9.71 -11.95
C LEU A 35 9.57 9.78 -13.42
N GLU A 36 10.71 10.40 -13.70
CA GLU A 36 11.25 10.50 -15.06
C GLU A 36 11.80 9.15 -15.56
N ASP A 37 12.40 8.35 -14.69
CA ASP A 37 13.04 7.08 -15.08
C ASP A 37 12.22 5.84 -14.72
N ALA A 38 11.25 5.93 -13.82
CA ALA A 38 10.35 4.84 -13.51
C ALA A 38 9.49 4.45 -14.72
N ARG A 39 9.21 3.16 -14.87
CA ARG A 39 8.37 2.61 -15.94
C ARG A 39 7.16 1.86 -15.42
N SER A 40 7.26 1.34 -14.20
CA SER A 40 6.21 0.53 -13.59
C SER A 40 6.02 0.90 -12.13
N VAL A 41 4.77 1.03 -11.73
CA VAL A 41 4.35 1.38 -10.37
C VAL A 41 3.36 0.37 -9.84
N ALA A 42 3.51 -0.04 -8.59
CA ALA A 42 2.50 -0.75 -7.83
C ALA A 42 1.87 0.17 -6.78
N ILE A 43 0.58 0.00 -6.54
CA ILE A 43 -0.17 0.74 -5.53
C ILE A 43 -0.90 -0.29 -4.65
N VAL A 44 -0.68 -0.26 -3.33
CA VAL A 44 -1.38 -1.09 -2.36
C VAL A 44 -2.13 -0.20 -1.39
N PHE A 45 -3.39 -0.49 -1.13
CA PHE A 45 -4.26 0.39 -0.35
C PHE A 45 -5.46 -0.33 0.29
N ASN A 46 -6.08 0.31 1.27
CA ASN A 46 -7.40 -0.06 1.77
C ASN A 46 -8.47 0.50 0.83
N SER A 47 -9.24 -0.37 0.17
CA SER A 47 -10.25 0.05 -0.81
C SER A 47 -11.44 0.82 -0.20
N GLN A 48 -11.62 0.76 1.11
CA GLN A 48 -12.67 1.45 1.86
C GLN A 48 -12.17 2.72 2.59
N GLU A 49 -10.89 3.08 2.40
CA GLU A 49 -10.36 4.32 2.97
C GLU A 49 -11.10 5.52 2.38
N SER A 50 -11.48 6.47 3.24
CA SER A 50 -12.01 7.74 2.77
C SER A 50 -10.96 8.44 1.89
N GLU A 51 -11.38 9.14 0.84
CA GLU A 51 -10.49 9.84 -0.10
C GLU A 51 -9.60 8.94 -1.00
N ILE A 52 -9.72 7.61 -0.91
CA ILE A 52 -8.86 6.72 -1.74
C ILE A 52 -9.06 6.95 -3.23
N ALA A 53 -10.30 7.18 -3.68
CA ALA A 53 -10.59 7.45 -5.08
C ALA A 53 -9.98 8.76 -5.57
N GLU A 54 -9.97 9.80 -4.74
CA GLU A 54 -9.29 11.07 -5.03
C GLU A 54 -7.78 10.88 -5.11
N ALA A 55 -7.19 10.22 -4.13
CA ALA A 55 -5.76 9.95 -4.08
C ALA A 55 -5.27 9.14 -5.30
N ILE A 56 -6.00 8.11 -5.69
CA ILE A 56 -5.71 7.33 -6.88
C ILE A 56 -5.87 8.17 -8.14
N GLY A 57 -6.89 9.03 -8.21
CA GLY A 57 -7.09 9.94 -9.35
C GLY A 57 -5.93 10.91 -9.54
N ILE A 58 -5.39 11.47 -8.46
CA ILE A 58 -4.20 12.34 -8.50
C ILE A 58 -3.00 11.54 -9.01
N LEU A 59 -2.77 10.35 -8.48
CA LEU A 59 -1.63 9.51 -8.86
C LEU A 59 -1.75 9.02 -10.31
N ASP A 60 -2.93 8.56 -10.74
CA ASP A 60 -3.21 8.16 -12.13
C ASP A 60 -2.86 9.26 -13.13
N LYS A 61 -3.31 10.48 -12.84
CA LYS A 61 -3.04 11.65 -13.69
C LYS A 61 -1.55 11.93 -13.83
N GLU A 62 -0.81 11.88 -12.72
CA GLU A 62 0.63 12.14 -12.72
C GLU A 62 1.41 11.00 -13.42
N LEU A 63 1.10 9.75 -13.10
CA LEU A 63 1.77 8.61 -13.75
C LEU A 63 1.57 8.61 -15.26
N LYS A 64 0.38 8.97 -15.74
CA LYS A 64 0.09 9.12 -17.16
C LYS A 64 0.93 10.22 -17.84
N LYS A 65 1.18 11.35 -17.17
CA LYS A 65 2.05 12.41 -17.71
C LYS A 65 3.46 11.91 -17.99
N PHE A 66 3.98 11.02 -17.14
CA PHE A 66 5.30 10.42 -17.29
C PHE A 66 5.30 9.15 -18.15
N GLY A 67 4.16 8.73 -18.66
CA GLY A 67 4.04 7.48 -19.43
C GLY A 67 4.30 6.22 -18.61
N ILE A 68 4.06 6.27 -17.31
CA ILE A 68 4.29 5.17 -16.38
C ILE A 68 3.05 4.27 -16.33
N SER A 69 3.22 2.96 -16.51
CA SER A 69 2.18 1.97 -16.28
C SER A 69 2.09 1.63 -14.80
N TYR A 70 0.87 1.36 -14.29
CA TYR A 70 0.70 0.95 -12.91
C TYR A 70 -0.33 -0.17 -12.75
N LYS A 71 -0.22 -0.88 -11.63
CA LYS A 71 -1.21 -1.84 -11.13
C LYS A 71 -1.55 -1.50 -9.68
N GLY A 72 -2.79 -1.69 -9.30
CA GLY A 72 -3.27 -1.45 -7.94
C GLY A 72 -3.88 -2.70 -7.32
N LEU A 73 -3.64 -2.88 -6.02
CA LEU A 73 -4.26 -3.90 -5.19
C LEU A 73 -4.97 -3.20 -4.02
N GLY A 74 -6.27 -3.12 -4.08
CA GLY A 74 -7.13 -2.64 -3.01
C GLY A 74 -7.61 -3.81 -2.15
N ILE A 75 -7.52 -3.69 -0.83
CA ILE A 75 -7.95 -4.71 0.11
C ILE A 75 -9.06 -4.14 0.99
N SER A 76 -10.20 -4.82 1.05
CA SER A 76 -11.28 -4.46 1.96
C SER A 76 -11.10 -5.14 3.31
N PHE A 77 -11.23 -4.37 4.39
CA PHE A 77 -11.21 -4.86 5.77
C PHE A 77 -12.60 -4.96 6.39
N THR A 78 -13.62 -4.48 5.68
CA THR A 78 -15.01 -4.54 6.13
C THR A 78 -15.65 -5.86 5.70
N LYS A 79 -16.69 -6.27 6.43
CA LYS A 79 -17.49 -7.46 6.08
C LYS A 79 -18.42 -7.20 4.89
N ASP A 80 -18.48 -5.98 4.40
CA ASP A 80 -19.27 -5.64 3.23
C ASP A 80 -18.76 -6.42 2.02
N GLU A 81 -19.67 -7.06 1.32
CA GLU A 81 -19.35 -7.94 0.18
C GLU A 81 -19.20 -7.18 -1.14
N THR A 82 -19.04 -5.85 -1.07
CA THR A 82 -19.02 -4.99 -2.25
C THR A 82 -17.67 -4.29 -2.40
N THR A 83 -17.25 -4.15 -3.64
CA THR A 83 -16.09 -3.33 -4.01
C THR A 83 -16.43 -1.84 -3.92
N ASN A 84 -15.40 -0.99 -3.88
CA ASN A 84 -15.59 0.46 -3.99
C ASN A 84 -15.84 0.82 -5.46
N SER A 85 -17.10 1.14 -5.79
CA SER A 85 -17.51 1.45 -7.17
C SER A 85 -16.84 2.69 -7.76
N LYS A 86 -16.33 3.60 -6.93
CA LYS A 86 -15.56 4.77 -7.39
C LYS A 86 -14.23 4.39 -8.07
N LEU A 87 -13.77 3.15 -7.88
CA LEU A 87 -12.55 2.63 -8.48
C LEU A 87 -12.79 1.79 -9.74
N ASP A 88 -14.03 1.53 -10.11
CA ASP A 88 -14.39 0.62 -11.21
C ASP A 88 -13.90 1.08 -12.59
N HIS A 89 -13.66 2.37 -12.77
CA HIS A 89 -13.14 2.92 -14.03
C HIS A 89 -11.61 2.83 -14.17
N TYR A 90 -10.91 2.32 -13.17
CA TYR A 90 -9.47 2.05 -13.24
C TYR A 90 -9.22 0.58 -13.60
N PRO A 91 -8.90 0.24 -14.86
CA PRO A 91 -8.87 -1.15 -15.32
C PRO A 91 -7.72 -1.97 -14.73
N TYR A 92 -6.70 -1.32 -14.18
CA TYR A 92 -5.52 -1.97 -13.62
C TYR A 92 -5.56 -2.13 -12.10
N ILE A 93 -6.70 -1.80 -11.49
CA ILE A 93 -6.93 -1.98 -10.05
C ILE A 93 -7.73 -3.25 -9.80
N VAL A 94 -7.19 -4.12 -8.98
CA VAL A 94 -7.88 -5.29 -8.43
C VAL A 94 -8.32 -4.98 -7.02
N GLN A 95 -9.58 -5.27 -6.69
CA GLN A 95 -10.12 -5.12 -5.35
C GLN A 95 -10.38 -6.50 -4.74
N ILE A 96 -9.77 -6.75 -3.58
CA ILE A 96 -9.90 -7.99 -2.80
C ILE A 96 -10.91 -7.75 -1.70
N LEU A 97 -11.94 -8.59 -1.64
CA LEU A 97 -12.93 -8.56 -0.57
C LEU A 97 -12.42 -9.36 0.64
N LYS A 98 -12.92 -9.04 1.83
CA LYS A 98 -12.54 -9.74 3.06
C LYS A 98 -12.77 -11.25 2.97
N LYS A 99 -13.84 -11.70 2.33
CA LYS A 99 -14.15 -13.14 2.09
C LYS A 99 -13.13 -13.84 1.19
N GLU A 100 -12.34 -13.09 0.43
CA GLU A 100 -11.28 -13.59 -0.45
C GLU A 100 -9.91 -13.63 0.25
N THR A 101 -9.90 -13.44 1.56
CA THR A 101 -8.74 -13.62 2.43
C THR A 101 -8.92 -14.82 3.36
N ASN A 102 -7.81 -15.40 3.81
CA ASN A 102 -7.85 -16.45 4.82
C ASN A 102 -8.00 -15.85 6.25
N TRP A 103 -7.96 -16.71 7.27
CA TRP A 103 -8.10 -16.30 8.67
C TRP A 103 -6.98 -15.37 9.18
N LEU A 104 -5.84 -15.31 8.49
CA LEU A 104 -4.77 -14.34 8.74
C LEU A 104 -4.92 -13.04 7.96
N SER A 105 -6.01 -12.85 7.21
CA SER A 105 -6.23 -11.72 6.29
C SER A 105 -5.27 -11.70 5.09
N ILE A 106 -4.77 -12.84 4.68
CA ILE A 106 -3.95 -13.01 3.48
C ILE A 106 -4.87 -13.23 2.28
N PRO A 107 -4.78 -12.43 1.19
CA PRO A 107 -5.51 -12.68 -0.04
C PRO A 107 -5.21 -14.07 -0.63
N THR A 108 -6.26 -14.79 -1.06
CA THR A 108 -6.16 -16.16 -1.54
C THR A 108 -6.54 -16.33 -3.01
N ILE A 109 -6.93 -15.26 -3.69
CA ILE A 109 -7.36 -15.30 -5.08
C ILE A 109 -6.20 -15.11 -6.06
N GLU A 110 -6.34 -15.64 -7.26
CA GLU A 110 -5.32 -15.61 -8.32
C GLU A 110 -4.92 -14.19 -8.70
N GLN A 111 -5.85 -13.25 -8.70
CA GLN A 111 -5.60 -11.84 -9.04
C GLN A 111 -4.55 -11.20 -8.10
N ALA A 112 -4.58 -11.54 -6.81
CA ALA A 112 -3.56 -11.09 -5.86
C ALA A 112 -2.19 -11.71 -6.19
N GLU A 113 -2.14 -13.01 -6.48
CA GLU A 113 -0.89 -13.67 -6.87
C GLU A 113 -0.31 -13.09 -8.17
N ASN A 114 -1.15 -12.76 -9.14
CA ASN A 114 -0.71 -12.11 -10.39
C ASN A 114 -0.14 -10.70 -10.13
N PHE A 115 -0.70 -9.97 -9.17
CA PHE A 115 -0.15 -8.70 -8.73
C PHE A 115 1.24 -8.88 -8.10
N TYR A 116 1.42 -9.87 -7.20
CA TYR A 116 2.69 -10.13 -6.53
C TYR A 116 3.81 -10.61 -7.46
N LYS A 117 3.48 -11.26 -8.58
CA LYS A 117 4.46 -11.70 -9.58
C LYS A 117 5.04 -10.56 -10.42
N GLY A 118 4.44 -9.37 -10.37
CA GLY A 118 4.96 -8.20 -11.08
C GLY A 118 6.29 -7.72 -10.52
N GLU A 119 7.05 -7.03 -11.36
CA GLU A 119 8.23 -6.27 -10.96
C GLU A 119 7.95 -4.79 -11.15
N TYR A 120 8.18 -4.01 -10.11
CA TYR A 120 7.82 -2.60 -10.07
C TYR A 120 9.03 -1.74 -9.72
N ASP A 121 9.17 -0.60 -10.36
CA ASP A 121 10.23 0.36 -10.02
C ASP A 121 9.90 1.06 -8.71
N ILE A 122 8.64 1.47 -8.53
CA ILE A 122 8.15 2.13 -7.32
C ILE A 122 6.89 1.41 -6.83
N LEU A 123 6.83 1.15 -5.53
CA LEU A 123 5.63 0.67 -4.85
C LEU A 123 5.14 1.72 -3.86
N PHE A 124 3.89 2.14 -4.02
CA PHE A 124 3.20 3.04 -3.08
C PHE A 124 2.36 2.27 -2.09
N ASP A 125 2.62 2.50 -0.81
CA ASP A 125 1.66 2.22 0.26
C ASP A 125 0.76 3.44 0.43
N LEU A 126 -0.48 3.38 -0.05
CA LEU A 126 -1.46 4.45 0.10
C LEU A 126 -2.29 4.29 1.37
N SER A 127 -1.71 3.80 2.44
CA SER A 127 -2.37 3.72 3.75
C SER A 127 -1.75 4.71 4.74
N LEU A 128 -2.60 5.37 5.52
CA LEU A 128 -2.17 6.25 6.60
C LEU A 128 -2.08 5.50 7.95
N GLN A 129 -2.49 4.24 7.98
CA GLN A 129 -2.42 3.38 9.17
C GLN A 129 -1.82 2.02 8.84
N PRO A 130 -1.05 1.43 9.79
CA PRO A 130 -0.50 0.10 9.63
C PRO A 130 -1.61 -0.95 9.48
N SER A 131 -1.39 -1.91 8.59
CA SER A 131 -2.25 -3.06 8.40
C SER A 131 -1.41 -4.26 7.97
N PHE A 132 -1.66 -5.41 8.60
CA PHE A 132 -0.97 -6.65 8.23
C PHE A 132 -1.15 -7.01 6.76
N ALA A 133 -2.37 -6.96 6.24
CA ALA A 133 -2.65 -7.37 4.86
C ALA A 133 -1.94 -6.49 3.83
N ILE A 134 -1.84 -5.18 4.09
CA ILE A 134 -1.09 -4.25 3.24
C ILE A 134 0.42 -4.52 3.35
N GLU A 135 0.96 -4.66 4.55
CA GLU A 135 2.38 -4.95 4.75
C GLU A 135 2.78 -6.30 4.14
N TYR A 136 1.95 -7.33 4.30
CA TYR A 136 2.14 -8.63 3.65
C TYR A 136 2.21 -8.47 2.13
N SER A 137 1.27 -7.74 1.54
CA SER A 137 1.19 -7.53 0.09
C SER A 137 2.41 -6.76 -0.44
N ILE A 138 2.88 -5.76 0.29
CA ILE A 138 4.10 -5.02 -0.04
C ILE A 138 5.32 -5.95 -0.04
N LYS A 139 5.47 -6.77 0.99
CA LYS A 139 6.59 -7.71 1.11
C LYS A 139 6.59 -8.82 0.05
N ARG A 140 5.44 -9.13 -0.53
CA ARG A 140 5.31 -10.11 -1.62
C ARG A 140 5.74 -9.56 -2.98
N CYS A 141 5.85 -8.25 -3.15
CA CYS A 141 6.19 -7.62 -4.42
C CYS A 141 7.70 -7.40 -4.57
N LYS A 142 8.21 -7.70 -5.77
CA LYS A 142 9.53 -7.24 -6.18
C LYS A 142 9.43 -5.77 -6.59
N CYS A 143 10.19 -4.90 -5.95
CA CYS A 143 10.20 -3.48 -6.27
C CYS A 143 11.60 -2.87 -6.16
N GLY A 144 11.77 -1.74 -6.82
CA GLY A 144 12.97 -0.91 -6.71
C GLY A 144 12.98 -0.17 -5.40
N MET A 145 11.90 0.54 -5.09
CA MET A 145 11.75 1.30 -3.86
C MET A 145 10.30 1.31 -3.37
N ILE A 146 10.13 1.55 -2.07
CA ILE A 146 8.83 1.64 -1.40
C ILE A 146 8.63 3.06 -0.88
N VAL A 147 7.47 3.64 -1.18
CA VAL A 147 7.03 4.95 -0.71
C VAL A 147 5.87 4.77 0.26
N GLY A 148 5.94 5.41 1.41
CA GLY A 148 4.90 5.30 2.42
C GLY A 148 4.81 6.50 3.36
N TYR A 149 3.69 6.60 4.08
CA TYR A 149 3.51 7.51 5.20
C TYR A 149 4.03 6.83 6.46
N CYS A 150 4.95 7.48 7.17
CA CYS A 150 5.71 6.78 8.20
C CYS A 150 5.96 7.56 9.49
N PRO A 151 4.94 7.87 10.29
CA PRO A 151 5.21 8.38 11.62
C PRO A 151 5.85 7.33 12.56
N GLU A 152 5.63 6.03 12.30
CA GLU A 152 6.02 4.94 13.22
C GLU A 152 6.75 3.75 12.55
N ARG A 153 6.98 3.76 11.22
CA ARG A 153 7.52 2.61 10.46
C ARG A 153 8.55 3.04 9.41
N GLU A 154 9.48 3.89 9.81
CA GLU A 154 10.49 4.44 8.91
C GLU A 154 11.31 3.35 8.19
N GLU A 155 11.62 2.25 8.88
CA GLU A 155 12.43 1.16 8.34
C GLU A 155 11.77 0.40 7.18
N MET A 156 10.45 0.55 7.01
CA MET A 156 9.72 -0.15 5.94
C MET A 156 9.81 0.57 4.61
N TYR A 157 10.07 1.88 4.59
CA TYR A 157 9.99 2.72 3.41
C TYR A 157 11.34 3.31 3.02
N ASP A 158 11.59 3.37 1.71
CA ASP A 158 12.77 4.04 1.15
C ASP A 158 12.53 5.54 0.99
N LEU A 159 11.31 5.94 0.69
CA LEU A 159 10.85 7.33 0.76
C LEU A 159 9.72 7.43 1.79
N CYS A 160 10.00 8.16 2.84
CA CYS A 160 9.16 8.30 4.01
C CYS A 160 8.54 9.69 4.05
N ILE A 161 7.22 9.77 3.91
CA ILE A 161 6.47 11.02 4.02
C ILE A 161 6.00 11.18 5.47
N LYS A 162 6.41 12.26 6.13
CA LYS A 162 6.13 12.49 7.55
C LYS A 162 4.95 13.43 7.82
N GLY A 163 4.38 14.04 6.80
CA GLY A 163 3.37 15.08 6.94
C GLY A 163 3.98 16.49 7.00
N GLY A 164 3.13 17.51 6.96
CA GLY A 164 3.56 18.91 6.86
C GLY A 164 4.37 19.39 8.06
N GLU A 165 5.38 20.20 7.81
CA GLU A 165 6.10 21.00 8.82
C GLU A 165 5.18 22.11 9.36
N GLY A 166 4.36 21.83 10.31
CA GLY A 166 3.50 22.83 10.96
C GLY A 166 3.13 22.39 12.37
N LYS A 167 2.96 23.34 13.27
CA LYS A 167 2.71 23.21 14.72
C LYS A 167 1.46 22.42 15.14
N THR A 168 0.80 21.73 14.25
CA THR A 168 -0.26 20.77 14.53
C THR A 168 0.19 19.41 14.02
N GLU A 169 0.30 18.44 14.91
CA GLU A 169 0.53 17.01 14.66
C GLU A 169 -0.65 16.37 13.89
N ALA A 170 -1.30 17.14 13.04
CA ALA A 170 -2.42 16.67 12.25
C ALA A 170 -1.91 15.74 11.14
N ARG A 171 -2.45 14.54 11.13
CA ARG A 171 -2.26 13.57 10.05
C ARG A 171 -2.61 14.21 8.72
N PRO A 172 -1.78 14.10 7.67
CA PRO A 172 -2.12 14.61 6.35
C PRO A 172 -3.36 13.87 5.80
N SER A 173 -4.11 14.52 4.91
CA SER A 173 -5.07 13.80 4.09
C SER A 173 -4.32 12.86 3.14
N LEU A 174 -5.02 11.84 2.63
CA LEU A 174 -4.43 10.90 1.69
C LEU A 174 -4.01 11.62 0.39
N ALA A 175 -4.79 12.62 -0.04
CA ALA A 175 -4.48 13.46 -1.19
C ALA A 175 -3.20 14.29 -0.97
N GLU A 176 -3.02 14.87 0.22
CA GLU A 176 -1.79 15.61 0.57
C GLU A 176 -0.57 14.72 0.57
N TYR A 177 -0.68 13.52 1.17
CA TYR A 177 0.38 12.53 1.16
C TYR A 177 0.82 12.16 -0.27
N VAL A 178 -0.14 11.90 -1.16
CA VAL A 178 0.15 11.59 -2.57
C VAL A 178 0.83 12.77 -3.28
N LYS A 179 0.34 13.99 -3.10
CA LYS A 179 0.95 15.19 -3.70
C LYS A 179 2.39 15.41 -3.24
N GLN A 180 2.65 15.24 -1.94
CA GLN A 180 4.00 15.34 -1.39
C GLN A 180 4.92 14.24 -1.96
N SER A 181 4.44 13.01 -2.04
CA SER A 181 5.19 11.89 -2.62
C SER A 181 5.59 12.17 -4.07
N ILE A 182 4.65 12.66 -4.88
CA ILE A 182 4.89 13.04 -6.28
C ILE A 182 5.96 14.14 -6.37
N GLN A 183 5.85 15.16 -5.52
CA GLN A 183 6.81 16.27 -5.49
C GLN A 183 8.23 15.75 -5.20
N TYR A 184 8.41 14.91 -4.19
CA TYR A 184 9.72 14.34 -3.87
C TYR A 184 10.25 13.45 -5.00
N LEU A 185 9.43 12.58 -5.57
CA LEU A 185 9.83 11.69 -6.66
C LEU A 185 10.15 12.43 -7.97
N THR A 186 9.68 13.64 -8.14
CA THR A 186 10.04 14.51 -9.28
C THR A 186 11.42 15.14 -9.08
N ILE A 187 11.83 15.38 -7.83
CA ILE A 187 13.10 16.06 -7.49
C ILE A 187 14.26 15.07 -7.34
N ILE A 188 13.99 13.83 -6.93
CA ILE A 188 15.01 12.81 -6.72
C ILE A 188 15.74 12.54 -8.05
N LYS A 189 17.07 12.58 -8.00
CA LYS A 189 17.91 12.14 -9.12
C LYS A 189 18.18 10.65 -8.97
N SER A 190 17.92 9.90 -10.02
CA SER A 190 18.27 8.47 -10.08
C SER A 190 19.78 8.30 -9.91
N LYS A 191 20.19 7.37 -9.09
CA LYS A 191 21.58 6.94 -8.92
C LYS A 191 21.81 5.61 -9.57
#